data_dbb29537586df94f87c7e019b6b3b240
#
_entry.id   dbb29537586df94f87c7e019b6b3b240
#
_cell.length_a   1.000
_cell.length_b   1.000
_cell.length_c   1.000
_cell.angle_alpha   90.00
_cell.angle_beta   90.00
_cell.angle_gamma   90.00
#
_symmetry.space_group_name_H-M   'P 1'
#
loop_
_entity.id
_entity.type
_entity.pdbx_description
1 polymer ?
#
loop_
_entity_poly.entity_id
_entity_poly.type
_entity_poly.pdbx_seq_one_letter_code
_entity_poly.pdbx_strand_id
1 'polypeptide(L)'
;MKLNRRKFIKNAGVLSAILAFNPFKAEEFIPESKKPSKKPIVLSTWDFGKEANKVAWEILGKGGNALDAVEKGVRMVEDAPNERSVGYGGRPDRDGKVTLDACIMDSNANIGSVACLEHIKNPISVARAVMEKTPHVMLVGQGAFEFAIKQGFKKENLLTPESEKEWKDWLKTSQYLPIVNIENHDTIGMIALDADGNLSGACTTSGMAYKMHGRVGDSPIIGAGLYVDN
;
A
#
# COMPACT_ATOMS: atom_id res chain seq x y z
N MET A 1 28.85 -29.66 -28.55
CA MET A 1 28.82 -29.11 -29.92
C MET A 1 29.02 -27.60 -29.82
N LYS A 2 30.21 -27.08 -30.16
CA LYS A 2 30.49 -25.64 -30.06
C LYS A 2 29.84 -24.92 -31.24
N LEU A 3 28.83 -24.11 -30.98
CA LEU A 3 28.21 -23.23 -31.99
C LEU A 3 29.22 -22.17 -32.43
N ASN A 4 29.63 -22.21 -33.70
CA ASN A 4 30.55 -21.21 -34.31
C ASN A 4 29.77 -19.92 -34.57
N ARG A 5 30.29 -18.76 -34.11
CA ARG A 5 29.68 -17.43 -34.25
C ARG A 5 29.19 -17.11 -35.66
N ARG A 6 29.91 -17.56 -36.70
CA ARG A 6 29.53 -17.38 -38.12
C ARG A 6 28.27 -18.16 -38.50
N LYS A 7 28.07 -19.36 -37.93
CA LYS A 7 26.85 -20.13 -38.17
C LYS A 7 25.64 -19.52 -37.47
N PHE A 8 25.84 -18.96 -36.26
CA PHE A 8 24.80 -18.25 -35.54
C PHE A 8 24.30 -17.01 -36.30
N ILE A 9 25.20 -16.18 -36.79
CA ILE A 9 24.86 -14.96 -37.56
C ILE A 9 24.16 -15.30 -38.88
N LYS A 10 24.61 -16.35 -39.62
CA LYS A 10 23.92 -16.80 -40.82
C LYS A 10 22.51 -17.32 -40.56
N ASN A 11 22.33 -18.07 -39.48
CA ASN A 11 21.01 -18.60 -39.12
C ASN A 11 20.08 -17.49 -38.60
N ALA A 12 20.58 -16.51 -37.87
CA ALA A 12 19.82 -15.34 -37.44
C ALA A 12 19.39 -14.46 -38.62
N GLY A 13 20.26 -14.27 -39.62
CA GLY A 13 19.93 -13.54 -40.85
C GLY A 13 18.85 -14.22 -41.71
N VAL A 14 18.87 -15.54 -41.78
CA VAL A 14 17.81 -16.33 -42.49
C VAL A 14 16.48 -16.24 -41.74
N LEU A 15 16.50 -16.30 -40.42
CA LEU A 15 15.28 -16.14 -39.59
C LEU A 15 14.66 -14.74 -39.74
N SER A 16 15.51 -13.69 -39.78
CA SER A 16 15.06 -12.33 -40.00
C SER A 16 14.45 -12.10 -41.38
N ALA A 17 15.01 -12.73 -42.39
CA ALA A 17 14.46 -12.67 -43.76
C ALA A 17 13.10 -13.39 -43.88
N ILE A 18 12.92 -14.52 -43.21
CA ILE A 18 11.63 -15.25 -43.19
C ILE A 18 10.56 -14.44 -42.46
N LEU A 19 10.90 -13.71 -41.38
CA LEU A 19 9.99 -12.82 -40.68
C LEU A 19 9.63 -11.56 -41.48
N ALA A 20 10.53 -11.07 -42.35
CA ALA A 20 10.26 -9.91 -43.22
C ALA A 20 9.35 -10.24 -44.42
N PHE A 21 9.32 -11.50 -44.86
CA PHE A 21 8.48 -11.94 -45.99
C PHE A 21 7.13 -12.54 -45.58
N ASN A 22 6.88 -12.78 -44.32
CA ASN A 22 5.58 -13.13 -43.79
C ASN A 22 5.08 -11.94 -42.98
N PRO A 23 4.18 -11.10 -43.48
CA PRO A 23 3.51 -10.12 -42.64
C PRO A 23 2.57 -10.91 -41.71
N PHE A 24 3.12 -11.40 -40.60
CA PHE A 24 2.29 -11.71 -39.44
C PHE A 24 1.50 -10.45 -39.15
N LYS A 25 0.19 -10.50 -39.35
CA LYS A 25 -0.66 -9.41 -38.87
C LYS A 25 -0.48 -9.34 -37.37
N ALA A 26 0.24 -8.33 -36.92
CA ALA A 26 0.45 -8.06 -35.50
C ALA A 26 -0.90 -7.89 -34.74
N GLU A 27 -1.99 -7.73 -35.47
CA GLU A 27 -3.35 -7.63 -34.94
C GLU A 27 -3.85 -8.94 -34.30
N GLU A 28 -3.27 -10.13 -34.62
CA GLU A 28 -3.72 -11.40 -34.04
C GLU A 28 -3.05 -11.76 -32.71
N PHE A 29 -2.04 -10.99 -32.27
CA PHE A 29 -1.30 -11.22 -31.02
C PHE A 29 -1.46 -10.10 -29.96
N ILE A 30 -2.31 -9.12 -30.22
CA ILE A 30 -2.78 -8.26 -29.12
C ILE A 30 -3.82 -9.11 -28.40
N PRO A 31 -3.56 -9.61 -27.17
CA PRO A 31 -4.60 -10.27 -26.41
C PRO A 31 -5.73 -9.26 -26.32
N GLU A 32 -6.92 -9.65 -26.85
CA GLU A 32 -8.14 -8.88 -26.72
C GLU A 32 -8.19 -8.44 -25.24
N SER A 33 -8.06 -7.15 -24.96
CA SER A 33 -8.10 -6.64 -23.60
C SER A 33 -9.41 -7.18 -23.03
N LYS A 34 -9.33 -8.05 -22.05
CA LYS A 34 -10.52 -8.63 -21.41
C LYS A 34 -11.40 -7.46 -21.09
N LYS A 35 -12.59 -7.40 -21.70
CA LYS A 35 -13.59 -6.36 -21.36
C LYS A 35 -13.66 -6.29 -19.85
N PRO A 36 -13.52 -5.10 -19.25
CA PRO A 36 -13.46 -4.98 -17.81
C PRO A 36 -14.64 -5.72 -17.17
N SER A 37 -14.38 -6.39 -16.07
CA SER A 37 -15.44 -7.06 -15.32
C SER A 37 -16.50 -6.02 -14.99
N LYS A 38 -17.73 -6.23 -15.45
CA LYS A 38 -18.86 -5.34 -15.16
C LYS A 38 -19.27 -5.35 -13.68
N LYS A 39 -18.60 -6.14 -12.85
CA LYS A 39 -18.87 -6.26 -11.41
C LYS A 39 -17.67 -5.71 -10.65
N PRO A 40 -17.84 -4.65 -9.87
CA PRO A 40 -16.80 -4.18 -8.98
C PRO A 40 -16.37 -5.29 -8.00
N ILE A 41 -15.12 -5.23 -7.56
CA ILE A 41 -14.55 -6.18 -6.62
C ILE A 41 -13.78 -5.39 -5.56
N VAL A 42 -13.84 -5.83 -4.31
CA VAL A 42 -12.97 -5.36 -3.24
C VAL A 42 -12.46 -6.55 -2.43
N LEU A 43 -11.17 -6.52 -2.11
CA LEU A 43 -10.49 -7.52 -1.30
C LEU A 43 -9.62 -6.81 -0.27
N SER A 44 -9.53 -7.37 0.93
CA SER A 44 -8.63 -6.89 1.97
C SER A 44 -8.04 -8.04 2.77
N THR A 45 -6.95 -7.76 3.47
CA THR A 45 -6.31 -8.69 4.38
C THR A 45 -7.04 -8.71 5.73
N TRP A 46 -6.86 -9.80 6.50
CA TRP A 46 -7.32 -10.01 7.88
C TRP A 46 -8.85 -9.99 8.09
N ASP A 47 -9.29 -10.44 9.25
CA ASP A 47 -10.72 -10.53 9.58
C ASP A 47 -11.41 -9.17 9.71
N PHE A 48 -10.72 -8.17 10.26
CA PHE A 48 -11.22 -6.80 10.35
C PHE A 48 -11.43 -6.15 8.96
N GLY A 49 -10.74 -6.65 7.94
CA GLY A 49 -10.94 -6.24 6.56
C GLY A 49 -12.36 -6.46 6.03
N LYS A 50 -13.14 -7.37 6.63
CA LYS A 50 -14.55 -7.59 6.24
C LYS A 50 -15.40 -6.34 6.41
N GLU A 51 -15.21 -5.62 7.53
CA GLU A 51 -15.95 -4.37 7.78
C GLU A 51 -15.41 -3.24 6.86
N ALA A 52 -14.10 -3.18 6.65
CA ALA A 52 -13.49 -2.26 5.69
C ALA A 52 -14.02 -2.47 4.27
N ASN A 53 -14.20 -3.72 3.85
CA ASN A 53 -14.79 -4.06 2.55
C ASN A 53 -16.25 -3.57 2.43
N LYS A 54 -17.05 -3.59 3.48
CA LYS A 54 -18.42 -3.05 3.45
C LYS A 54 -18.40 -1.55 3.17
N VAL A 55 -17.52 -0.80 3.84
CA VAL A 55 -17.36 0.65 3.63
C VAL A 55 -16.87 0.96 2.20
N ALA A 56 -15.88 0.23 1.69
CA ALA A 56 -15.42 0.35 0.32
C ALA A 56 -16.54 0.01 -0.69
N TRP A 57 -17.34 -1.01 -0.39
CA TRP A 57 -18.47 -1.44 -1.23
C TRP A 57 -19.58 -0.40 -1.32
N GLU A 58 -19.80 0.42 -0.29
CA GLU A 58 -20.77 1.53 -0.36
C GLU A 58 -20.43 2.55 -1.45
N ILE A 59 -19.14 2.70 -1.77
CA ILE A 59 -18.67 3.56 -2.86
C ILE A 59 -18.80 2.83 -4.20
N LEU A 60 -18.25 1.63 -4.30
CA LEU A 60 -18.26 0.85 -5.54
C LEU A 60 -19.68 0.50 -5.99
N GLY A 61 -20.55 0.15 -5.06
CA GLY A 61 -21.95 -0.19 -5.33
C GLY A 61 -22.80 0.96 -5.84
N LYS A 62 -22.35 2.19 -5.65
CA LYS A 62 -22.93 3.42 -6.22
C LYS A 62 -22.25 3.90 -7.51
N GLY A 63 -21.33 3.10 -8.05
CA GLY A 63 -20.55 3.46 -9.24
C GLY A 63 -19.39 4.42 -8.97
N GLY A 64 -18.93 4.51 -7.71
CA GLY A 64 -17.74 5.30 -7.36
C GLY A 64 -16.44 4.61 -7.79
N ASN A 65 -15.35 5.37 -7.80
CA ASN A 65 -14.05 4.89 -8.26
C ASN A 65 -13.32 4.02 -7.20
N ALA A 66 -12.39 3.20 -7.68
CA ALA A 66 -11.63 2.26 -6.85
C ALA A 66 -10.73 2.99 -5.84
N LEU A 67 -10.12 4.13 -6.19
CA LEU A 67 -9.22 4.88 -5.32
C LEU A 67 -9.94 5.41 -4.06
N ASP A 68 -11.13 5.99 -4.24
CA ASP A 68 -11.96 6.46 -3.12
C ASP A 68 -12.42 5.28 -2.24
N ALA A 69 -12.73 4.14 -2.87
CA ALA A 69 -13.16 2.95 -2.16
C ALA A 69 -12.06 2.40 -1.25
N VAL A 70 -10.83 2.23 -1.75
CA VAL A 70 -9.73 1.71 -0.93
C VAL A 70 -9.34 2.68 0.18
N GLU A 71 -9.23 3.98 -0.09
CA GLU A 71 -8.96 4.98 0.94
C GLU A 71 -10.01 4.92 2.06
N LYS A 72 -11.28 4.98 1.70
CA LYS A 72 -12.37 5.03 2.67
C LYS A 72 -12.44 3.74 3.48
N GLY A 73 -12.23 2.59 2.82
CA GLY A 73 -12.25 1.29 3.46
C GLY A 73 -11.16 1.16 4.52
N VAL A 74 -9.89 1.46 4.20
CA VAL A 74 -8.79 1.34 5.17
C VAL A 74 -8.87 2.40 6.27
N ARG A 75 -9.37 3.60 5.98
CA ARG A 75 -9.59 4.64 7.00
C ARG A 75 -10.50 4.21 8.12
N MET A 76 -11.52 3.40 7.84
CA MET A 76 -12.39 2.87 8.88
C MET A 76 -11.58 2.07 9.92
N VAL A 77 -10.56 1.31 9.46
CA VAL A 77 -9.66 0.56 10.35
C VAL A 77 -8.69 1.51 11.08
N GLU A 78 -8.15 2.53 10.39
CA GLU A 78 -7.30 3.55 11.02
C GLU A 78 -8.02 4.32 12.13
N ASP A 79 -9.33 4.48 12.01
CA ASP A 79 -10.17 5.17 13.00
C ASP A 79 -10.54 4.31 14.21
N ALA A 80 -10.39 2.99 14.12
CA ALA A 80 -10.84 2.04 15.13
C ALA A 80 -9.83 1.92 16.30
N PRO A 81 -10.16 2.40 17.51
CA PRO A 81 -9.20 2.42 18.62
C PRO A 81 -8.84 1.02 19.15
N ASN A 82 -9.61 0.01 18.78
CA ASN A 82 -9.38 -1.38 19.19
C ASN A 82 -8.39 -2.13 18.27
N GLU A 83 -8.09 -1.57 17.10
CA GLU A 83 -7.10 -2.12 16.18
C GLU A 83 -5.69 -1.67 16.59
N ARG A 84 -4.95 -2.61 17.19
CA ARG A 84 -3.63 -2.33 17.77
C ARG A 84 -2.50 -2.28 16.76
N SER A 85 -2.77 -2.60 15.51
CA SER A 85 -1.78 -2.70 14.43
C SER A 85 -1.95 -1.65 13.34
N VAL A 86 -3.05 -0.86 13.38
CA VAL A 86 -3.36 0.14 12.35
C VAL A 86 -3.87 1.42 12.99
N GLY A 87 -3.34 2.57 12.60
CA GLY A 87 -3.92 3.90 12.90
C GLY A 87 -4.02 4.27 14.37
N TYR A 88 -5.16 4.82 14.75
CA TYR A 88 -5.44 5.30 16.10
C TYR A 88 -5.48 4.14 17.11
N GLY A 89 -4.70 4.23 18.16
CA GLY A 89 -4.58 3.16 19.15
C GLY A 89 -3.59 2.07 18.78
N GLY A 90 -2.87 2.20 17.68
CA GLY A 90 -1.78 1.31 17.30
C GLY A 90 -0.72 1.19 18.39
N ARG A 91 -0.06 0.03 18.50
CA ARG A 91 1.04 -0.16 19.45
C ARG A 91 2.18 0.78 19.11
N PRO A 92 2.74 1.49 20.11
CA PRO A 92 3.82 2.43 19.91
C PRO A 92 5.14 1.71 19.57
N ASP A 93 6.13 2.50 19.19
CA ASP A 93 7.52 2.08 19.19
C ASP A 93 8.05 1.91 20.64
N ARG A 94 9.31 1.49 20.77
CA ARG A 94 9.95 1.27 22.08
C ARG A 94 10.00 2.53 22.98
N ASP A 95 9.93 3.71 22.36
CA ASP A 95 10.02 5.01 23.04
C ASP A 95 8.63 5.58 23.36
N GLY A 96 7.55 4.82 23.11
CA GLY A 96 6.18 5.18 23.41
C GLY A 96 5.51 6.05 22.35
N LYS A 97 6.07 6.15 21.15
CA LYS A 97 5.51 6.94 20.06
C LYS A 97 4.76 6.05 19.07
N VAL A 98 3.53 6.40 18.73
CA VAL A 98 2.80 5.76 17.66
C VAL A 98 3.22 6.39 16.34
N THR A 99 3.89 5.60 15.50
CA THR A 99 4.32 5.99 14.16
C THR A 99 3.57 5.16 13.13
N LEU A 100 3.04 5.82 12.11
CA LEU A 100 2.18 5.24 11.10
C LEU A 100 2.84 5.26 9.72
N ASP A 101 2.59 4.20 8.98
CA ASP A 101 3.11 4.01 7.62
C ASP A 101 1.92 3.72 6.69
N ALA A 102 1.89 4.32 5.49
CA ALA A 102 0.85 4.02 4.51
C ALA A 102 1.33 4.28 3.08
N CYS A 103 0.75 3.55 2.13
CA CYS A 103 0.85 3.87 0.70
C CYS A 103 -0.46 3.63 -0.02
N ILE A 104 -0.64 4.34 -1.13
CA ILE A 104 -1.80 4.25 -2.01
C ILE A 104 -1.32 4.31 -3.46
N MET A 105 -2.01 3.59 -4.34
CA MET A 105 -1.70 3.55 -5.76
C MET A 105 -2.99 3.50 -6.59
N ASP A 106 -3.04 4.30 -7.65
CA ASP A 106 -4.17 4.32 -8.58
C ASP A 106 -3.90 3.51 -9.87
N SER A 107 -4.91 3.42 -10.73
CA SER A 107 -4.88 2.70 -12.01
C SER A 107 -3.93 3.29 -13.06
N ASN A 108 -3.46 4.52 -12.85
CA ASN A 108 -2.55 5.22 -13.75
C ASN A 108 -1.09 5.18 -13.27
N ALA A 109 -0.79 4.29 -12.32
CA ALA A 109 0.50 4.18 -11.66
C ALA A 109 0.93 5.44 -10.88
N ASN A 110 -0.02 6.33 -10.52
CA ASN A 110 0.27 7.37 -9.56
C ASN A 110 0.35 6.75 -8.16
N ILE A 111 1.35 7.18 -7.39
CA ILE A 111 1.63 6.62 -6.07
C ILE A 111 1.84 7.72 -5.04
N GLY A 112 1.44 7.44 -3.81
CA GLY A 112 1.73 8.29 -2.67
C GLY A 112 1.99 7.47 -1.43
N SER A 113 2.95 7.91 -0.60
CA SER A 113 3.35 7.20 0.60
C SER A 113 3.72 8.15 1.73
N VAL A 114 3.51 7.66 2.95
CA VAL A 114 4.07 8.28 4.16
C VAL A 114 4.66 7.20 5.06
N ALA A 115 5.75 7.53 5.73
CA ALA A 115 6.37 6.64 6.70
C ALA A 115 6.80 7.37 7.97
N CYS A 116 6.78 6.67 9.10
CA CYS A 116 7.06 7.24 10.42
C CYS A 116 6.24 8.51 10.72
N LEU A 117 5.00 8.58 10.26
CA LEU A 117 4.12 9.71 10.49
C LEU A 117 3.57 9.65 11.91
N GLU A 118 3.84 10.69 12.70
CA GLU A 118 3.31 10.86 14.05
C GLU A 118 2.10 11.81 14.05
N HIS A 119 1.23 11.67 15.04
CA HIS A 119 0.17 12.63 15.38
C HIS A 119 -0.95 12.82 14.34
N ILE A 120 -0.98 12.08 13.26
CA ILE A 120 -2.05 12.16 12.25
C ILE A 120 -2.74 10.81 12.17
N LYS A 121 -4.02 10.78 12.49
CA LYS A 121 -4.81 9.55 12.63
C LYS A 121 -4.97 8.76 11.34
N ASN A 122 -5.07 9.44 10.19
CA ASN A 122 -5.33 8.81 8.90
C ASN A 122 -4.13 8.95 7.94
N PRO A 123 -3.08 8.15 8.08
CA PRO A 123 -1.91 8.21 7.23
C PRO A 123 -2.23 7.91 5.77
N ILE A 124 -3.22 7.07 5.46
CA ILE A 124 -3.62 6.78 4.08
C ILE A 124 -4.10 8.03 3.33
N SER A 125 -4.86 8.91 4.00
CA SER A 125 -5.32 10.17 3.39
C SER A 125 -4.18 11.16 3.20
N VAL A 126 -3.16 11.14 4.06
CA VAL A 126 -1.94 11.93 3.85
C VAL A 126 -1.13 11.38 2.68
N ALA A 127 -0.99 10.06 2.56
CA ALA A 127 -0.34 9.41 1.42
C ALA A 127 -1.05 9.79 0.10
N ARG A 128 -2.38 9.78 0.07
CA ARG A 128 -3.16 10.26 -1.08
C ARG A 128 -2.90 11.74 -1.38
N ALA A 129 -2.86 12.58 -0.37
CA ALA A 129 -2.54 13.99 -0.56
C ALA A 129 -1.11 14.21 -1.10
N VAL A 130 -0.13 13.39 -0.71
CA VAL A 130 1.21 13.40 -1.32
C VAL A 130 1.13 13.12 -2.80
N MET A 131 0.41 12.05 -3.20
CA MET A 131 0.20 11.68 -4.60
C MET A 131 -0.46 12.77 -5.43
N GLU A 132 -1.55 13.35 -4.91
CA GLU A 132 -2.41 14.26 -5.69
C GLU A 132 -1.92 15.71 -5.69
N LYS A 133 -1.15 16.14 -4.67
CA LYS A 133 -0.84 17.57 -4.43
C LYS A 133 0.64 17.91 -4.47
N THR A 134 1.49 16.93 -4.72
CA THR A 134 2.95 17.16 -4.79
C THR A 134 3.57 16.41 -5.97
N PRO A 135 4.76 16.81 -6.44
CA PRO A 135 5.52 16.04 -7.42
C PRO A 135 6.28 14.86 -6.77
N HIS A 136 6.08 14.60 -5.49
CA HIS A 136 6.79 13.59 -4.74
C HIS A 136 5.94 12.34 -4.54
N VAL A 137 6.60 11.21 -4.38
CA VAL A 137 5.95 9.92 -4.14
C VAL A 137 5.93 9.52 -2.67
N MET A 138 6.82 10.08 -1.84
CA MET A 138 6.90 9.73 -0.42
C MET A 138 7.39 10.91 0.44
N LEU A 139 6.74 11.09 1.58
CA LEU A 139 7.20 11.96 2.66
C LEU A 139 7.34 11.16 3.96
N VAL A 140 8.31 11.53 4.82
CA VAL A 140 8.59 10.76 6.04
C VAL A 140 8.68 11.65 7.28
N GLY A 141 8.35 11.09 8.44
CA GLY A 141 8.55 11.68 9.77
C GLY A 141 8.02 13.09 9.90
N GLN A 142 8.84 14.00 10.41
CA GLN A 142 8.47 15.40 10.65
C GLN A 142 8.04 16.12 9.38
N GLY A 143 8.68 15.85 8.23
CA GLY A 143 8.29 16.46 6.96
C GLY A 143 6.88 16.04 6.52
N ALA A 144 6.53 14.76 6.69
CA ALA A 144 5.17 14.27 6.42
C ALA A 144 4.14 14.91 7.37
N PHE A 145 4.48 15.07 8.65
CA PHE A 145 3.61 15.74 9.62
C PHE A 145 3.36 17.20 9.24
N GLU A 146 4.41 17.97 8.95
CA GLU A 146 4.27 19.38 8.55
C GLU A 146 3.45 19.55 7.27
N PHE A 147 3.66 18.67 6.30
CA PHE A 147 2.83 18.61 5.10
C PHE A 147 1.36 18.34 5.45
N ALA A 148 1.09 17.34 6.29
CA ALA A 148 -0.26 17.01 6.70
C ALA A 148 -0.96 18.20 7.38
N ILE A 149 -0.29 18.89 8.30
CA ILE A 149 -0.83 20.11 8.94
C ILE A 149 -1.17 21.19 7.91
N LYS A 150 -0.29 21.43 6.93
CA LYS A 150 -0.54 22.38 5.83
C LYS A 150 -1.72 21.97 4.96
N GLN A 151 -2.02 20.67 4.86
CA GLN A 151 -3.19 20.15 4.14
C GLN A 151 -4.47 20.14 4.98
N GLY A 152 -4.43 20.61 6.24
CA GLY A 152 -5.59 20.74 7.12
C GLY A 152 -5.87 19.52 8.00
N PHE A 153 -4.99 18.52 8.02
CA PHE A 153 -5.09 17.42 8.98
C PHE A 153 -4.85 17.92 10.40
N LYS A 154 -5.54 17.31 11.36
CA LYS A 154 -5.44 17.71 12.76
C LYS A 154 -4.36 16.91 13.49
N LYS A 155 -3.61 17.59 14.35
CA LYS A 155 -2.70 16.93 15.28
C LYS A 155 -3.50 16.25 16.39
N GLU A 156 -3.27 14.97 16.61
CA GLU A 156 -3.94 14.16 17.63
C GLU A 156 -2.92 13.33 18.43
N ASN A 157 -3.29 12.94 19.65
CA ASN A 157 -2.55 11.90 20.37
C ASN A 157 -3.07 10.55 19.94
N LEU A 158 -2.20 9.74 19.34
CA LEU A 158 -2.57 8.43 18.80
C LEU A 158 -2.43 7.31 19.83
N LEU A 159 -1.68 7.53 20.92
CA LEU A 159 -1.48 6.56 21.98
C LEU A 159 -2.70 6.54 22.91
N THR A 160 -3.47 5.46 22.85
CA THR A 160 -4.60 5.25 23.76
C THR A 160 -4.12 4.76 25.13
N PRO A 161 -4.93 4.93 26.21
CA PRO A 161 -4.58 4.41 27.54
C PRO A 161 -4.28 2.90 27.55
N GLU A 162 -5.00 2.14 26.73
CA GLU A 162 -4.82 0.70 26.59
C GLU A 162 -3.48 0.34 25.94
N SER A 163 -3.15 1.00 24.81
CA SER A 163 -1.86 0.80 24.14
C SER A 163 -0.69 1.27 25.00
N GLU A 164 -0.87 2.35 25.75
CA GLU A 164 0.12 2.83 26.71
C GLU A 164 0.36 1.83 27.84
N LYS A 165 -0.70 1.21 28.35
CA LYS A 165 -0.60 0.17 29.38
C LYS A 165 0.16 -1.06 28.85
N GLU A 166 -0.20 -1.57 27.64
CA GLU A 166 0.49 -2.68 27.00
C GLU A 166 1.97 -2.40 26.80
N TRP A 167 2.32 -1.18 26.36
CA TRP A 167 3.70 -0.75 26.20
C TRP A 167 4.47 -0.70 27.53
N LYS A 168 3.89 -0.12 28.58
CA LYS A 168 4.49 -0.09 29.92
C LYS A 168 4.68 -1.49 30.52
N ASP A 169 3.77 -2.40 30.25
CA ASP A 169 3.90 -3.80 30.68
C ASP A 169 5.01 -4.53 29.90
N TRP A 170 5.11 -4.29 28.60
CA TRP A 170 6.19 -4.80 27.78
C TRP A 170 7.57 -4.31 28.27
N LEU A 171 7.72 -3.03 28.64
CA LEU A 171 8.99 -2.47 29.13
C LEU A 171 9.55 -3.18 30.35
N LYS A 172 8.70 -3.79 31.17
CA LYS A 172 9.13 -4.51 32.40
C LYS A 172 9.89 -5.80 32.09
N THR A 173 9.63 -6.41 30.95
CA THR A 173 10.17 -7.74 30.57
C THR A 173 10.95 -7.72 29.27
N SER A 174 11.00 -6.59 28.58
CA SER A 174 11.59 -6.49 27.27
C SER A 174 13.10 -6.75 27.29
N GLN A 175 13.53 -7.71 26.47
CA GLN A 175 14.92 -7.91 26.13
C GLN A 175 15.07 -7.72 24.63
N TYR A 176 15.78 -6.67 24.25
CA TYR A 176 16.02 -6.39 22.85
C TYR A 176 17.18 -7.25 22.34
N LEU A 177 16.85 -8.38 21.74
CA LEU A 177 17.83 -9.25 21.11
C LEU A 177 17.82 -9.01 19.59
N PRO A 178 18.98 -8.96 18.92
CA PRO A 178 19.05 -8.91 17.47
C PRO A 178 18.70 -10.30 16.89
N ILE A 179 17.40 -10.62 16.90
CA ILE A 179 16.88 -11.85 16.29
C ILE A 179 16.38 -11.48 14.90
N VAL A 180 16.69 -12.29 13.89
CA VAL A 180 16.09 -12.19 12.56
C VAL A 180 14.58 -12.35 12.72
N ASN A 181 13.87 -11.33 12.30
CA ASN A 181 12.52 -11.05 12.69
C ASN A 181 11.51 -11.97 12.01
N ILE A 182 10.77 -12.75 12.79
CA ILE A 182 9.46 -13.24 12.37
C ILE A 182 8.47 -12.17 12.85
N GLU A 183 8.13 -11.26 11.96
CA GLU A 183 7.25 -10.15 12.28
C GLU A 183 5.82 -10.65 12.49
N ASN A 184 5.36 -10.67 13.72
CA ASN A 184 3.94 -10.77 14.05
C ASN A 184 3.36 -9.35 14.07
N HIS A 185 2.94 -8.84 12.93
CA HIS A 185 2.21 -7.59 12.84
C HIS A 185 1.10 -7.72 11.80
N ASP A 186 -0.02 -7.10 12.12
CA ASP A 186 -1.14 -7.02 11.21
C ASP A 186 -1.08 -5.69 10.46
N THR A 187 -1.34 -5.75 9.17
CA THR A 187 -1.37 -4.60 8.26
C THR A 187 -2.63 -4.73 7.43
N ILE A 188 -3.42 -3.67 7.27
CA ILE A 188 -4.47 -3.76 6.27
C ILE A 188 -3.92 -3.40 4.89
N GLY A 189 -3.98 -4.36 3.97
CA GLY A 189 -3.92 -4.15 2.53
C GLY A 189 -5.34 -4.25 1.96
N MET A 190 -5.68 -3.37 1.04
CA MET A 190 -6.95 -3.40 0.30
C MET A 190 -6.71 -3.11 -1.16
N ILE A 191 -7.34 -3.89 -2.03
CA ILE A 191 -7.41 -3.62 -3.47
C ILE A 191 -8.87 -3.56 -3.91
N ALA A 192 -9.17 -2.69 -4.85
CA ALA A 192 -10.49 -2.55 -5.42
C ALA A 192 -10.43 -2.38 -6.94
N LEU A 193 -11.39 -3.00 -7.62
CA LEU A 193 -11.69 -2.83 -9.04
C LEU A 193 -13.05 -2.16 -9.16
N ASP A 194 -13.14 -1.02 -9.85
CA ASP A 194 -14.42 -0.34 -10.09
C ASP A 194 -15.15 -0.84 -11.32
N ALA A 195 -16.34 -0.29 -11.58
CA ALA A 195 -17.17 -0.68 -12.72
C ALA A 195 -16.55 -0.32 -14.08
N ASP A 196 -15.67 0.67 -14.11
CA ASP A 196 -14.94 1.11 -15.31
C ASP A 196 -13.70 0.25 -15.59
N GLY A 197 -13.33 -0.63 -14.66
CA GLY A 197 -12.19 -1.52 -14.77
C GLY A 197 -10.89 -0.92 -14.23
N ASN A 198 -10.95 0.17 -13.47
CA ASN A 198 -9.78 0.75 -12.82
C ASN A 198 -9.45 0.02 -11.54
N LEU A 199 -8.20 -0.38 -11.38
CA LEU A 199 -7.67 -1.03 -10.19
C LEU A 199 -6.94 0.00 -9.30
N SER A 200 -7.22 -0.01 -8.01
CA SER A 200 -6.50 0.80 -7.03
C SER A 200 -6.21 0.00 -5.78
N GLY A 201 -5.19 0.41 -5.02
CA GLY A 201 -4.83 -0.26 -3.78
C GLY A 201 -4.36 0.71 -2.70
N ALA A 202 -4.51 0.27 -1.45
CA ALA A 202 -4.08 0.96 -0.25
C ALA A 202 -3.47 -0.04 0.74
N CYS A 203 -2.43 0.40 1.44
CA CYS A 203 -1.80 -0.37 2.51
C CYS A 203 -1.49 0.58 3.67
N THR A 204 -1.87 0.20 4.91
CA THR A 204 -1.65 1.05 6.09
C THR A 204 -1.44 0.23 7.35
N THR A 205 -0.59 0.73 8.25
CA THR A 205 -0.15 0.04 9.46
C THR A 205 0.41 0.99 10.52
N SER A 206 0.43 0.57 11.79
CA SER A 206 1.32 1.15 12.81
C SER A 206 2.67 0.41 12.89
N GLY A 207 2.88 -0.58 12.03
CA GLY A 207 4.10 -1.40 11.99
C GLY A 207 4.21 -2.39 13.15
N MET A 208 5.41 -2.93 13.34
CA MET A 208 5.71 -3.88 14.41
C MET A 208 5.60 -3.20 15.77
N ALA A 209 4.93 -3.87 16.72
CA ALA A 209 4.83 -3.40 18.10
C ALA A 209 6.22 -3.22 18.73
N TYR A 210 6.41 -2.10 19.43
CA TYR A 210 7.63 -1.79 20.19
C TYR A 210 8.91 -1.78 19.35
N LYS A 211 8.76 -1.51 18.07
CA LYS A 211 9.87 -1.37 17.09
C LYS A 211 10.86 -0.29 17.53
N MET A 212 12.06 -0.32 17.00
CA MET A 212 12.98 0.82 17.14
C MET A 212 12.35 2.06 16.51
N HIS A 213 12.53 3.22 17.15
CA HIS A 213 12.11 4.48 16.56
C HIS A 213 12.74 4.67 15.17
N GLY A 214 11.93 5.00 14.17
CA GLY A 214 12.38 5.12 12.78
C GLY A 214 12.39 3.83 11.97
N ARG A 215 12.05 2.65 12.56
CA ARG A 215 11.88 1.42 11.77
C ARG A 215 10.66 1.51 10.89
N VAL A 216 10.84 1.24 9.61
CA VAL A 216 9.80 1.12 8.59
C VAL A 216 9.79 -0.32 8.08
N GLY A 217 8.60 -0.90 7.88
CA GLY A 217 8.41 -2.19 7.20
C GLY A 217 8.20 -2.01 5.69
N ASP A 218 7.56 -2.98 5.09
CA ASP A 218 7.22 -2.99 3.66
C ASP A 218 5.99 -2.13 3.31
N SER A 219 5.08 -1.95 4.27
CA SER A 219 3.74 -1.37 4.05
C SER A 219 3.71 -0.01 3.32
N PRO A 220 4.64 0.96 3.53
CA PRO A 220 4.62 2.22 2.79
C PRO A 220 5.39 2.16 1.46
N ILE A 221 5.94 1.01 1.09
CA ILE A 221 6.83 0.86 -0.06
C ILE A 221 6.07 0.22 -1.22
N ILE A 222 5.82 1.01 -2.26
CA ILE A 222 5.23 0.50 -3.51
C ILE A 222 6.20 -0.50 -4.15
N GLY A 223 5.67 -1.65 -4.53
CA GLY A 223 6.45 -2.79 -5.02
C GLY A 223 6.91 -3.77 -3.91
N ALA A 224 6.65 -3.44 -2.63
CA ALA A 224 6.89 -4.34 -1.50
C ALA A 224 5.59 -4.62 -0.74
N GLY A 225 5.00 -3.62 -0.06
CA GLY A 225 3.74 -3.79 0.67
C GLY A 225 2.48 -3.66 -0.20
N LEU A 226 2.58 -2.97 -1.32
CA LEU A 226 1.48 -2.76 -2.27
C LEU A 226 2.02 -2.63 -3.69
N TYR A 227 1.32 -3.23 -4.65
CA TYR A 227 1.48 -2.95 -6.08
C TYR A 227 0.18 -3.25 -6.81
N VAL A 228 -0.25 -2.37 -7.69
CA VAL A 228 -1.35 -2.59 -8.63
C VAL A 228 -0.90 -2.28 -10.06
N ASP A 229 -1.42 -3.05 -11.03
CA ASP A 229 -1.13 -2.89 -12.46
C ASP A 229 -2.45 -3.12 -13.22
N ASN A 230 -2.82 -2.14 -14.08
CA ASN A 230 -4.14 -2.07 -14.71
C ASN A 230 -4.10 -2.61 -16.14
#